data_03cb234fdacbbc85394a775352d80b04
#
_entry.id   03cb234fdacbbc85394a775352d80b04
#
_cell.length_a   1.000
_cell.length_b   1.000
_cell.length_c   1.000
_cell.angle_alpha   90.00
_cell.angle_beta   90.00
_cell.angle_gamma   90.00
#
_symmetry.space_group_name_H-M   'P 1'
#
loop_
_entity.id
_entity.type
_entity.pdbx_description
1 polymer ?
#
loop_
_entity_poly.entity_id
_entity_poly.type
_entity_poly.pdbx_seq_one_letter_code
_entity_poly.pdbx_strand_id
1 'polypeptide(L)'
;MTNSPFGSVLVSGGAGFIGSALSQKLAALADRWVVVDSLHPQVHPTQERPADLHEAAELVVGDVTVPEVWDAVLADFSPDVVIHLAAETGTAQSLDEASRHARVNVVGTTEMLDALGRHGIVPGHFILSSSRAVYGEGDWERDGVVFQPGQRSHAQFEAGQWDFPDAVALPSTQARTVPAPTSVYGATKLAQENILGAWTSARGSVLTVLRLQNVYGPGQSLINSYTGIVSLFSQLARDGKVIPVYEDGLITRDFVYIDDVAEGFVAAIGRVPESGFARYDIGSGVDTTILDLAGRIARYHGAPEPRISGAYRDGDVRHAACRVEATLEGLGWQPHWSVDQGIAALQEWIESQRHDR
;
A
#
# COMPACT_ATOMS: atom_id res chain seq x y z
N MET A 1 3.74 36.26 -0.44
CA MET A 1 3.17 34.93 -0.20
C MET A 1 4.27 33.95 -0.55
N THR A 2 4.81 33.24 0.41
CA THR A 2 5.79 32.17 0.15
C THR A 2 4.98 31.03 -0.44
N ASN A 3 5.14 30.73 -1.73
CA ASN A 3 4.55 29.53 -2.33
C ASN A 3 5.02 28.32 -1.53
N SER A 4 4.08 27.46 -1.16
CA SER A 4 4.42 26.17 -0.55
C SER A 4 5.20 25.30 -1.53
N PRO A 5 6.09 24.41 -1.05
CA PRO A 5 7.01 23.70 -1.93
C PRO A 5 6.33 22.76 -2.92
N PHE A 6 5.06 22.36 -2.69
CA PHE A 6 4.35 21.39 -3.52
C PHE A 6 3.24 21.96 -4.41
N GLY A 7 2.92 23.28 -4.27
CA GLY A 7 1.87 23.91 -5.06
C GLY A 7 0.48 23.28 -4.81
N SER A 8 -0.27 23.00 -5.90
CA SER A 8 -1.60 22.39 -5.86
C SER A 8 -1.51 20.86 -6.01
N VAL A 9 -2.15 20.11 -5.09
CA VAL A 9 -2.06 18.65 -5.03
C VAL A 9 -3.44 17.99 -5.14
N LEU A 10 -3.59 17.05 -6.06
CA LEU A 10 -4.76 16.17 -6.18
C LEU A 10 -4.47 14.81 -5.54
N VAL A 11 -5.30 14.37 -4.61
CA VAL A 11 -5.14 13.07 -3.94
C VAL A 11 -6.38 12.22 -4.18
N SER A 12 -6.28 11.18 -4.99
CA SER A 12 -7.35 10.20 -5.13
C SER A 12 -7.25 9.13 -4.06
N GLY A 13 -8.37 8.72 -3.45
CA GLY A 13 -8.36 7.79 -2.31
C GLY A 13 -7.75 8.41 -1.04
N GLY A 14 -7.79 9.75 -0.94
CA GLY A 14 -7.07 10.47 0.09
C GLY A 14 -7.76 10.54 1.44
N ALA A 15 -9.00 10.06 1.57
CA ALA A 15 -9.69 9.92 2.84
C ALA A 15 -9.45 8.53 3.49
N GLY A 16 -8.80 7.60 2.78
CA GLY A 16 -8.41 6.31 3.30
C GLY A 16 -7.21 6.37 4.25
N PHE A 17 -6.76 5.22 4.73
CA PHE A 17 -5.70 5.04 5.73
C PHE A 17 -4.41 5.84 5.43
N ILE A 18 -3.83 5.60 4.24
CA ILE A 18 -2.59 6.27 3.85
C ILE A 18 -2.83 7.76 3.58
N GLY A 19 -3.93 8.09 2.91
CA GLY A 19 -4.25 9.47 2.56
C GLY A 19 -4.51 10.36 3.77
N SER A 20 -5.17 9.85 4.80
CA SER A 20 -5.39 10.57 6.06
C SER A 20 -4.07 10.86 6.79
N ALA A 21 -3.18 9.88 6.89
CA ALA A 21 -1.85 10.10 7.47
C ALA A 21 -1.02 11.12 6.66
N LEU A 22 -1.04 11.03 5.34
CA LEU A 22 -0.37 11.96 4.44
C LEU A 22 -0.96 13.38 4.54
N SER A 23 -2.28 13.51 4.75
CA SER A 23 -2.96 14.81 4.84
C SER A 23 -2.39 15.69 5.95
N GLN A 24 -1.98 15.10 7.08
CA GLN A 24 -1.34 15.81 8.18
C GLN A 24 -0.01 16.47 7.78
N LYS A 25 0.71 15.86 6.84
CA LYS A 25 1.98 16.37 6.33
C LYS A 25 1.76 17.40 5.20
N LEU A 26 0.77 17.20 4.34
CA LEU A 26 0.44 18.12 3.26
C LEU A 26 -0.02 19.48 3.75
N ALA A 27 -0.62 19.56 4.94
CA ALA A 27 -1.11 20.80 5.53
C ALA A 27 -0.07 21.93 5.62
N ALA A 28 1.22 21.56 5.79
CA ALA A 28 2.33 22.51 5.86
C ALA A 28 3.08 22.67 4.53
N LEU A 29 2.78 21.85 3.53
CA LEU A 29 3.62 21.68 2.34
C LEU A 29 2.91 21.99 1.02
N ALA A 30 1.57 21.93 0.99
CA ALA A 30 0.77 22.26 -0.18
C ALA A 30 0.03 23.59 -0.01
N ASP A 31 -0.09 24.37 -1.07
CA ASP A 31 -0.89 25.61 -1.06
C ASP A 31 -2.39 25.29 -1.02
N ARG A 32 -2.80 24.28 -1.78
CA ARG A 32 -4.17 23.78 -1.87
C ARG A 32 -4.13 22.31 -2.23
N TRP A 33 -4.95 21.47 -1.59
CA TRP A 33 -5.13 20.10 -2.05
C TRP A 33 -6.57 19.64 -1.99
N VAL A 34 -6.94 18.93 -3.05
CA VAL A 34 -8.26 18.32 -3.22
C VAL A 34 -8.13 16.82 -3.06
N VAL A 35 -9.02 16.24 -2.27
CA VAL A 35 -9.13 14.79 -2.02
C VAL A 35 -10.38 14.28 -2.69
N VAL A 36 -10.25 13.27 -3.56
CA VAL A 36 -11.39 12.53 -4.15
C VAL A 36 -11.45 11.15 -3.51
N ASP A 37 -12.56 10.82 -2.86
CA ASP A 37 -12.75 9.53 -2.19
C ASP A 37 -14.22 9.13 -2.20
N SER A 38 -14.51 7.85 -2.41
CA SER A 38 -15.89 7.33 -2.43
C SER A 38 -16.46 7.12 -1.03
N LEU A 39 -15.65 7.19 0.01
CA LEU A 39 -15.97 6.83 1.39
C LEU A 39 -16.60 5.43 1.47
N HIS A 40 -15.98 4.47 0.77
CA HIS A 40 -16.52 3.12 0.61
C HIS A 40 -16.79 2.44 1.97
N PRO A 41 -17.98 1.84 2.18
CA PRO A 41 -18.40 1.32 3.51
C PRO A 41 -17.54 0.17 4.05
N GLN A 42 -16.73 -0.48 3.23
CA GLN A 42 -15.74 -1.46 3.69
C GLN A 42 -14.60 -0.80 4.48
N VAL A 43 -14.33 0.48 4.23
CA VAL A 43 -13.26 1.25 4.87
C VAL A 43 -13.82 2.25 5.87
N HIS A 44 -14.88 2.96 5.49
CA HIS A 44 -15.50 4.03 6.25
C HIS A 44 -16.84 3.57 6.84
N PRO A 45 -17.05 3.70 8.17
CA PRO A 45 -18.31 3.30 8.81
C PRO A 45 -19.47 4.23 8.45
N THR A 46 -19.18 5.46 8.01
CA THR A 46 -20.16 6.48 7.59
C THR A 46 -19.72 7.15 6.29
N GLN A 47 -20.65 7.86 5.64
CA GLN A 47 -20.37 8.70 4.46
C GLN A 47 -19.95 10.13 4.86
N GLU A 48 -19.59 10.32 6.12
CA GLU A 48 -19.13 11.61 6.65
C GLU A 48 -17.60 11.74 6.47
N ARG A 49 -17.12 12.97 6.51
CA ARG A 49 -15.69 13.25 6.49
C ARG A 49 -14.99 12.54 7.63
N PRO A 50 -13.95 11.71 7.36
CA PRO A 50 -13.19 11.07 8.42
C PRO A 50 -12.50 12.09 9.33
N ALA A 51 -12.52 11.81 10.64
CA ALA A 51 -11.90 12.70 11.64
C ALA A 51 -10.37 12.80 11.46
N ASP A 52 -9.74 11.73 10.94
CA ASP A 52 -8.31 11.66 10.70
C ASP A 52 -7.86 12.43 9.45
N LEU A 53 -8.79 12.82 8.56
CA LEU A 53 -8.47 13.66 7.40
C LEU A 53 -8.31 15.12 7.85
N HIS A 54 -7.13 15.70 7.62
CA HIS A 54 -6.82 17.08 8.02
C HIS A 54 -7.86 18.08 7.50
N GLU A 55 -8.28 19.02 8.35
CA GLU A 55 -9.39 19.96 8.09
C GLU A 55 -9.22 20.80 6.82
N ALA A 56 -7.99 21.18 6.49
CA ALA A 56 -7.66 21.97 5.30
C ALA A 56 -7.78 21.21 3.98
N ALA A 57 -7.94 19.87 3.99
CA ALA A 57 -8.17 19.10 2.76
C ALA A 57 -9.55 19.40 2.19
N GLU A 58 -9.67 19.72 0.93
CA GLU A 58 -10.94 19.86 0.24
C GLU A 58 -11.45 18.48 -0.18
N LEU A 59 -12.38 17.89 0.59
CA LEU A 59 -12.93 16.57 0.30
C LEU A 59 -14.07 16.63 -0.71
N VAL A 60 -13.92 15.94 -1.82
CA VAL A 60 -14.97 15.63 -2.80
C VAL A 60 -15.34 14.16 -2.67
N VAL A 61 -16.57 13.90 -2.20
CA VAL A 61 -17.07 12.52 -2.11
C VAL A 61 -17.53 12.07 -3.49
N GLY A 62 -16.85 11.05 -4.05
CA GLY A 62 -17.14 10.55 -5.38
C GLY A 62 -16.34 9.31 -5.74
N ASP A 63 -16.93 8.50 -6.64
CA ASP A 63 -16.29 7.30 -7.16
C ASP A 63 -15.33 7.67 -8.32
N VAL A 64 -14.08 7.24 -8.23
CA VAL A 64 -13.04 7.48 -9.24
C VAL A 64 -13.37 6.90 -10.61
N THR A 65 -14.34 5.99 -10.70
CA THR A 65 -14.80 5.38 -11.96
C THR A 65 -15.89 6.19 -12.68
N VAL A 66 -16.31 7.31 -12.08
CA VAL A 66 -17.37 8.19 -12.60
C VAL A 66 -16.74 9.44 -13.23
N PRO A 67 -16.82 9.62 -14.57
CA PRO A 67 -16.19 10.74 -15.27
C PRO A 67 -16.58 12.11 -14.72
N GLU A 68 -17.85 12.29 -14.36
CA GLU A 68 -18.43 13.55 -13.90
C GLU A 68 -17.81 14.03 -12.58
N VAL A 69 -17.34 13.10 -11.74
CA VAL A 69 -16.63 13.42 -10.50
C VAL A 69 -15.32 14.15 -10.81
N TRP A 70 -14.57 13.63 -11.77
CA TRP A 70 -13.32 14.24 -12.21
C TRP A 70 -13.55 15.57 -12.93
N ASP A 71 -14.55 15.64 -13.81
CA ASP A 71 -14.88 16.87 -14.52
C ASP A 71 -15.30 17.98 -13.55
N ALA A 72 -16.05 17.66 -12.51
CA ALA A 72 -16.43 18.63 -11.47
C ALA A 72 -15.20 19.15 -10.68
N VAL A 73 -14.27 18.28 -10.34
CA VAL A 73 -13.02 18.66 -9.64
C VAL A 73 -12.13 19.53 -10.53
N LEU A 74 -11.93 19.12 -11.78
CA LEU A 74 -10.97 19.77 -12.68
C LEU A 74 -11.52 21.05 -13.34
N ALA A 75 -12.82 21.35 -13.19
CA ALA A 75 -13.40 22.60 -13.67
C ALA A 75 -12.75 23.85 -13.02
N ASP A 76 -12.43 23.76 -11.72
CA ASP A 76 -11.89 24.86 -10.93
C ASP A 76 -10.55 24.56 -10.26
N PHE A 77 -9.95 23.40 -10.58
CA PHE A 77 -8.72 22.95 -9.98
C PHE A 77 -7.76 22.33 -11.00
N SER A 78 -6.56 22.90 -11.09
CA SER A 78 -5.47 22.38 -11.92
C SER A 78 -4.33 21.94 -11.02
N PRO A 79 -4.13 20.62 -10.80
CA PRO A 79 -3.08 20.13 -9.92
C PRO A 79 -1.69 20.22 -10.58
N ASP A 80 -0.71 20.66 -9.79
CA ASP A 80 0.72 20.53 -10.12
C ASP A 80 1.20 19.10 -9.89
N VAL A 81 0.67 18.46 -8.83
CA VAL A 81 1.03 17.11 -8.41
C VAL A 81 -0.24 16.26 -8.25
N VAL A 82 -0.20 15.01 -8.73
CA VAL A 82 -1.24 14.01 -8.50
C VAL A 82 -0.69 12.87 -7.66
N ILE A 83 -1.32 12.57 -6.53
CA ILE A 83 -1.04 11.41 -5.69
C ILE A 83 -2.19 10.42 -5.85
N HIS A 84 -1.91 9.30 -6.51
CA HIS A 84 -2.93 8.31 -6.83
C HIS A 84 -2.91 7.16 -5.83
N LEU A 85 -3.79 7.23 -4.80
CA LEU A 85 -3.95 6.22 -3.76
C LEU A 85 -5.20 5.36 -3.97
N ALA A 86 -6.19 5.86 -4.72
CA ALA A 86 -7.45 5.15 -4.93
C ALA A 86 -7.23 3.75 -5.50
N ALA A 87 -7.66 2.75 -4.76
CA ALA A 87 -7.57 1.35 -5.16
C ALA A 87 -8.48 0.46 -4.31
N GLU A 88 -9.09 -0.55 -4.93
CA GLU A 88 -9.50 -1.75 -4.21
C GLU A 88 -8.27 -2.56 -3.86
N THR A 89 -8.22 -3.05 -2.62
CA THR A 89 -7.10 -3.78 -2.04
C THR A 89 -7.54 -5.17 -1.57
N GLY A 90 -6.56 -6.02 -1.20
CA GLY A 90 -6.85 -7.38 -0.71
C GLY A 90 -6.62 -8.44 -1.78
N THR A 91 -5.48 -9.15 -1.65
CA THR A 91 -5.07 -10.20 -2.59
C THR A 91 -6.08 -11.34 -2.67
N ALA A 92 -6.59 -11.81 -1.52
CA ALA A 92 -7.58 -12.88 -1.48
C ALA A 92 -8.94 -12.43 -2.04
N GLN A 93 -9.45 -11.26 -1.60
CA GLN A 93 -10.72 -10.72 -2.10
C GLN A 93 -10.71 -10.51 -3.61
N SER A 94 -9.55 -10.16 -4.19
CA SER A 94 -9.42 -9.92 -5.63
C SER A 94 -9.64 -11.17 -6.49
N LEU A 95 -9.55 -12.37 -5.92
CA LEU A 95 -9.86 -13.62 -6.64
C LEU A 95 -11.37 -13.78 -6.85
N ASP A 96 -12.17 -13.37 -5.88
CA ASP A 96 -13.64 -13.48 -5.91
C ASP A 96 -14.29 -12.24 -6.54
N GLU A 97 -13.67 -11.07 -6.43
CA GLU A 97 -14.19 -9.78 -6.88
C GLU A 97 -13.29 -9.12 -7.95
N ALA A 98 -12.80 -9.91 -8.90
CA ALA A 98 -11.85 -9.46 -9.93
C ALA A 98 -12.35 -8.24 -10.72
N SER A 99 -13.62 -8.22 -11.12
CA SER A 99 -14.22 -7.11 -11.87
C SER A 99 -14.25 -5.81 -11.08
N ARG A 100 -14.48 -5.88 -9.74
CA ARG A 100 -14.47 -4.72 -8.86
C ARG A 100 -13.07 -4.12 -8.79
N HIS A 101 -12.05 -4.97 -8.56
CA HIS A 101 -10.65 -4.53 -8.53
C HIS A 101 -10.21 -3.92 -9.87
N ALA A 102 -10.56 -4.55 -11.00
CA ALA A 102 -10.24 -4.01 -12.32
C ALA A 102 -10.94 -2.66 -12.57
N ARG A 103 -12.22 -2.54 -12.19
CA ARG A 103 -12.99 -1.31 -12.37
C ARG A 103 -12.35 -0.16 -11.61
N VAL A 104 -12.11 -0.30 -10.32
CA VAL A 104 -11.56 0.80 -9.51
C VAL A 104 -10.11 1.08 -9.88
N ASN A 105 -9.25 0.04 -9.92
CA ASN A 105 -7.81 0.25 -10.09
C ASN A 105 -7.43 0.60 -11.53
N VAL A 106 -8.08 0.01 -12.53
CA VAL A 106 -7.73 0.23 -13.94
C VAL A 106 -8.62 1.31 -14.55
N VAL A 107 -9.96 1.11 -14.51
CA VAL A 107 -10.88 2.09 -15.12
C VAL A 107 -10.84 3.41 -14.37
N GLY A 108 -10.84 3.42 -13.03
CA GLY A 108 -10.72 4.65 -12.25
C GLY A 108 -9.45 5.45 -12.55
N THR A 109 -8.32 4.75 -12.80
CA THR A 109 -7.09 5.42 -13.25
C THR A 109 -7.26 6.05 -14.63
N THR A 110 -7.86 5.33 -15.59
CA THR A 110 -8.02 5.86 -16.95
C THR A 110 -9.05 6.99 -17.02
N GLU A 111 -10.12 6.94 -16.23
CA GLU A 111 -11.11 8.05 -16.14
C GLU A 111 -10.47 9.35 -15.64
N MET A 112 -9.59 9.26 -14.62
CA MET A 112 -8.80 10.42 -14.18
C MET A 112 -7.94 10.99 -15.32
N LEU A 113 -7.25 10.13 -16.07
CA LEU A 113 -6.36 10.56 -17.16
C LEU A 113 -7.15 11.17 -18.34
N ASP A 114 -8.32 10.59 -18.66
CA ASP A 114 -9.21 11.09 -19.70
C ASP A 114 -9.78 12.46 -19.32
N ALA A 115 -10.17 12.65 -18.05
CA ALA A 115 -10.64 13.94 -17.56
C ALA A 115 -9.53 15.02 -17.61
N LEU A 116 -8.32 14.69 -17.16
CA LEU A 116 -7.16 15.59 -17.32
C LEU A 116 -6.95 15.99 -18.79
N GLY A 117 -7.09 15.01 -19.70
CA GLY A 117 -7.03 15.27 -21.15
C GLY A 117 -8.14 16.17 -21.65
N ARG A 118 -9.40 15.96 -21.23
CA ARG A 118 -10.57 16.80 -21.61
C ARG A 118 -10.40 18.25 -21.15
N HIS A 119 -9.83 18.43 -19.94
CA HIS A 119 -9.58 19.78 -19.39
C HIS A 119 -8.26 20.41 -19.85
N GLY A 120 -7.46 19.72 -20.68
CA GLY A 120 -6.17 20.21 -21.16
C GLY A 120 -5.11 20.37 -20.05
N ILE A 121 -5.26 19.62 -18.95
CA ILE A 121 -4.37 19.70 -17.78
C ILE A 121 -3.33 18.58 -17.89
N VAL A 122 -2.06 18.95 -17.69
CA VAL A 122 -0.96 18.01 -17.59
C VAL A 122 -0.20 18.30 -16.29
N PRO A 123 -0.47 17.54 -15.21
CA PRO A 123 0.28 17.69 -13.96
C PRO A 123 1.77 17.45 -14.17
N GLY A 124 2.60 18.22 -13.47
CA GLY A 124 4.06 18.07 -13.59
C GLY A 124 4.55 16.75 -13.05
N HIS A 125 3.93 16.22 -11.99
CA HIS A 125 4.39 15.01 -11.32
C HIS A 125 3.22 14.14 -10.86
N PHE A 126 3.28 12.84 -11.18
CA PHE A 126 2.40 11.80 -10.63
C PHE A 126 3.15 10.94 -9.63
N ILE A 127 2.51 10.63 -8.51
CA ILE A 127 3.00 9.68 -7.53
C ILE A 127 1.96 8.57 -7.36
N LEU A 128 2.32 7.36 -7.73
CA LEU A 128 1.45 6.19 -7.64
C LEU A 128 1.76 5.38 -6.39
N SER A 129 0.75 5.14 -5.55
CA SER A 129 0.78 4.06 -4.58
C SER A 129 0.64 2.72 -5.30
N SER A 130 1.75 2.06 -5.58
CA SER A 130 1.78 0.68 -6.05
C SER A 130 1.90 -0.29 -4.87
N SER A 131 2.25 -1.53 -5.11
CA SER A 131 2.27 -2.57 -4.08
C SER A 131 3.38 -3.58 -4.33
N ARG A 132 3.92 -4.16 -3.26
CA ARG A 132 4.77 -5.36 -3.34
C ARG A 132 4.11 -6.52 -4.08
N ALA A 133 2.77 -6.55 -4.13
CA ALA A 133 2.02 -7.62 -4.81
C ALA A 133 2.33 -7.73 -6.31
N VAL A 134 2.94 -6.69 -6.92
CA VAL A 134 3.39 -6.74 -8.31
C VAL A 134 4.54 -7.72 -8.52
N TYR A 135 5.32 -8.03 -7.48
CA TYR A 135 6.45 -8.95 -7.57
C TYR A 135 6.07 -10.44 -7.59
N GLY A 136 4.87 -10.79 -7.09
CA GLY A 136 4.48 -12.19 -6.89
C GLY A 136 5.37 -12.89 -5.86
N GLU A 137 5.86 -14.10 -6.17
CA GLU A 137 6.81 -14.84 -5.33
C GLU A 137 8.23 -14.24 -5.33
N GLY A 138 8.51 -13.29 -6.21
CA GLY A 138 9.81 -12.63 -6.29
C GLY A 138 10.94 -13.53 -6.79
N ASP A 139 12.16 -13.16 -6.43
CA ASP A 139 13.37 -13.86 -6.83
C ASP A 139 13.77 -14.92 -5.80
N TRP A 140 14.23 -16.05 -6.29
CA TRP A 140 14.81 -17.14 -5.51
C TRP A 140 16.17 -17.51 -6.08
N GLU A 141 17.05 -18.07 -5.25
CA GLU A 141 18.37 -18.53 -5.67
C GLU A 141 18.51 -20.02 -5.40
N ARG A 142 19.05 -20.74 -6.39
CA ARG A 142 19.46 -22.14 -6.28
C ARG A 142 20.81 -22.31 -6.94
N ASP A 143 21.79 -22.88 -6.24
CA ASP A 143 23.13 -23.10 -6.72
C ASP A 143 23.80 -21.86 -7.32
N GLY A 144 23.55 -20.69 -6.73
CA GLY A 144 24.07 -19.39 -7.23
C GLY A 144 23.33 -18.83 -8.45
N VAL A 145 22.25 -19.47 -8.89
CA VAL A 145 21.42 -19.00 -10.01
C VAL A 145 20.12 -18.39 -9.50
N VAL A 146 19.89 -17.11 -9.82
CA VAL A 146 18.66 -16.41 -9.50
C VAL A 146 17.58 -16.76 -10.54
N PHE A 147 16.38 -17.09 -10.06
CA PHE A 147 15.22 -17.42 -10.89
C PHE A 147 13.92 -16.99 -10.23
N GLN A 148 12.85 -16.92 -11.01
CA GLN A 148 11.49 -16.68 -10.53
C GLN A 148 10.70 -17.99 -10.63
N PRO A 149 10.32 -18.61 -9.49
CA PRO A 149 9.72 -19.94 -9.50
C PRO A 149 8.26 -19.97 -9.99
N GLY A 150 7.62 -18.79 -10.06
CA GLY A 150 6.18 -18.71 -10.25
C GLY A 150 5.40 -19.02 -8.97
N GLN A 151 4.09 -19.16 -9.07
CA GLN A 151 3.21 -19.43 -7.93
C GLN A 151 3.36 -20.88 -7.44
N ARG A 152 3.35 -21.08 -6.11
CA ARG A 152 3.27 -22.40 -5.49
C ARG A 152 1.98 -23.11 -5.90
N SER A 153 2.04 -24.38 -6.25
CA SER A 153 0.89 -25.18 -6.67
C SER A 153 0.08 -25.66 -5.46
N HIS A 154 -1.21 -25.94 -5.67
CA HIS A 154 -2.07 -26.55 -4.67
C HIS A 154 -1.48 -27.86 -4.11
N ALA A 155 -0.89 -28.69 -4.97
CA ALA A 155 -0.25 -29.94 -4.56
C ALA A 155 0.96 -29.73 -3.62
N GLN A 156 1.71 -28.64 -3.79
CA GLN A 156 2.79 -28.28 -2.84
C GLN A 156 2.20 -27.93 -1.47
N PHE A 157 1.12 -27.14 -1.45
CA PHE A 157 0.45 -26.80 -0.20
C PHE A 157 -0.12 -28.03 0.52
N GLU A 158 -0.81 -28.94 -0.19
CA GLU A 158 -1.32 -30.20 0.39
C GLU A 158 -0.20 -31.09 0.95
N ALA A 159 0.97 -31.09 0.30
CA ALA A 159 2.13 -31.86 0.75
C ALA A 159 2.90 -31.18 1.90
N GLY A 160 2.50 -29.98 2.36
CA GLY A 160 3.26 -29.19 3.33
C GLY A 160 4.63 -28.73 2.80
N GLN A 161 4.79 -28.69 1.49
CA GLN A 161 6.01 -28.22 0.83
C GLN A 161 5.94 -26.70 0.68
N TRP A 162 6.32 -25.98 1.74
CA TRP A 162 6.15 -24.54 1.81
C TRP A 162 7.16 -23.76 0.99
N ASP A 163 8.38 -24.26 0.84
CA ASP A 163 9.45 -23.61 0.10
C ASP A 163 9.70 -24.30 -1.25
N PHE A 164 10.41 -23.64 -2.16
CA PHE A 164 10.90 -24.27 -3.39
C PHE A 164 12.15 -25.10 -3.06
N PRO A 165 12.20 -26.38 -3.49
CA PRO A 165 13.28 -27.28 -3.13
C PRO A 165 14.67 -26.72 -3.46
N ASP A 166 15.60 -26.84 -2.51
CA ASP A 166 16.99 -26.42 -2.62
C ASP A 166 17.19 -24.94 -3.04
N ALA A 167 16.18 -24.10 -2.77
CA ALA A 167 16.23 -22.69 -3.11
C ALA A 167 16.00 -21.79 -1.89
N VAL A 168 16.60 -20.61 -1.92
CA VAL A 168 16.48 -19.57 -0.91
C VAL A 168 15.80 -18.34 -1.52
N ALA A 169 14.80 -17.79 -0.84
CA ALA A 169 14.14 -16.57 -1.27
C ALA A 169 15.09 -15.36 -1.13
N LEU A 170 15.04 -14.47 -2.11
CA LEU A 170 15.77 -13.22 -2.07
C LEU A 170 14.81 -12.05 -1.87
N PRO A 171 15.20 -11.02 -1.10
CA PRO A 171 14.41 -9.80 -1.00
C PRO A 171 14.23 -9.15 -2.36
N SER A 172 13.02 -8.67 -2.63
CA SER A 172 12.72 -7.97 -3.88
C SER A 172 13.39 -6.60 -3.94
N THR A 173 13.78 -6.20 -5.13
CA THR A 173 14.27 -4.85 -5.41
C THR A 173 13.72 -4.37 -6.75
N GLN A 174 13.38 -3.08 -6.86
CA GLN A 174 12.87 -2.51 -8.11
C GLN A 174 13.86 -2.62 -9.29
N ALA A 175 15.16 -2.76 -9.01
CA ALA A 175 16.20 -2.85 -10.04
C ALA A 175 16.37 -4.27 -10.62
N ARG A 176 16.09 -5.32 -9.83
CA ARG A 176 16.36 -6.71 -10.22
C ARG A 176 15.08 -7.51 -10.44
N THR A 177 14.12 -7.40 -9.50
CA THR A 177 12.97 -8.28 -9.49
C THR A 177 11.97 -7.90 -10.58
N VAL A 178 11.78 -8.76 -11.55
CA VAL A 178 10.80 -8.57 -12.62
C VAL A 178 9.39 -8.76 -12.04
N PRO A 179 8.44 -7.84 -12.26
CA PRO A 179 7.06 -8.01 -11.81
C PRO A 179 6.41 -9.25 -12.42
N ALA A 180 5.86 -10.12 -11.55
CA ALA A 180 5.15 -11.34 -11.92
C ALA A 180 4.00 -11.59 -10.93
N PRO A 181 2.95 -10.75 -10.91
CA PRO A 181 1.90 -10.80 -9.91
C PRO A 181 1.15 -12.13 -9.93
N THR A 182 0.88 -12.69 -8.76
CA THR A 182 0.16 -13.95 -8.54
C THR A 182 -1.29 -13.72 -8.10
N SER A 183 -1.74 -12.47 -8.01
CA SER A 183 -3.11 -12.09 -7.65
C SER A 183 -3.69 -11.09 -8.64
N VAL A 184 -5.02 -11.06 -8.76
CA VAL A 184 -5.72 -10.04 -9.58
C VAL A 184 -5.40 -8.64 -9.07
N TYR A 185 -5.37 -8.44 -7.75
CA TYR A 185 -4.94 -7.17 -7.15
C TYR A 185 -3.55 -6.75 -7.63
N GLY A 186 -2.56 -7.63 -7.52
CA GLY A 186 -1.19 -7.36 -7.99
C GLY A 186 -1.14 -7.03 -9.49
N ALA A 187 -1.91 -7.76 -10.31
CA ALA A 187 -2.01 -7.51 -11.74
C ALA A 187 -2.63 -6.13 -12.05
N THR A 188 -3.67 -5.72 -11.31
CA THR A 188 -4.27 -4.38 -11.48
C THR A 188 -3.32 -3.26 -11.03
N LYS A 189 -2.53 -3.47 -9.98
CA LYS A 189 -1.50 -2.49 -9.55
C LYS A 189 -0.39 -2.36 -10.60
N LEU A 190 0.06 -3.46 -11.19
CA LEU A 190 1.03 -3.42 -12.29
C LEU A 190 0.44 -2.74 -13.54
N ALA A 191 -0.84 -2.93 -13.81
CA ALA A 191 -1.53 -2.22 -14.89
C ALA A 191 -1.52 -0.70 -14.65
N GLN A 192 -1.77 -0.24 -13.42
CA GLN A 192 -1.66 1.19 -13.06
C GLN A 192 -0.26 1.74 -13.32
N GLU A 193 0.82 1.01 -12.93
CA GLU A 193 2.20 1.43 -13.22
C GLU A 193 2.42 1.62 -14.73
N ASN A 194 1.96 0.67 -15.55
CA ASN A 194 2.14 0.70 -17.00
C ASN A 194 1.30 1.78 -17.69
N ILE A 195 0.04 1.96 -17.28
CA ILE A 195 -0.86 2.98 -17.83
C ILE A 195 -0.33 4.37 -17.54
N LEU A 196 -0.02 4.66 -16.28
CA LEU A 196 0.54 5.96 -15.88
C LEU A 196 1.89 6.21 -16.55
N GLY A 197 2.77 5.19 -16.62
CA GLY A 197 4.06 5.31 -17.30
C GLY A 197 3.93 5.67 -18.78
N ALA A 198 3.00 5.04 -19.49
CA ALA A 198 2.73 5.35 -20.89
C ALA A 198 2.15 6.77 -21.06
N TRP A 199 1.18 7.15 -20.23
CA TRP A 199 0.53 8.47 -20.32
C TRP A 199 1.48 9.60 -19.97
N THR A 200 2.23 9.51 -18.87
CA THR A 200 3.17 10.56 -18.42
C THR A 200 4.31 10.75 -19.42
N SER A 201 4.89 9.65 -19.91
CA SER A 201 5.93 9.70 -20.94
C SER A 201 5.44 10.40 -22.22
N ALA A 202 4.22 10.12 -22.67
CA ALA A 202 3.66 10.73 -23.88
C ALA A 202 3.31 12.22 -23.71
N ARG A 203 3.11 12.70 -22.48
CA ARG A 203 2.70 14.08 -22.16
C ARG A 203 3.81 14.94 -21.58
N GLY A 204 5.02 14.39 -21.39
CA GLY A 204 6.13 15.13 -20.77
C GLY A 204 5.94 15.38 -19.28
N SER A 205 5.12 14.57 -18.62
CA SER A 205 4.95 14.56 -17.16
C SER A 205 5.89 13.54 -16.52
N VAL A 206 6.08 13.60 -15.22
CA VAL A 206 6.95 12.71 -14.46
C VAL A 206 6.13 11.72 -13.65
N LEU A 207 6.60 10.47 -13.52
CA LEU A 207 5.99 9.45 -12.68
C LEU A 207 6.97 8.90 -11.64
N THR A 208 6.58 8.95 -10.37
CA THR A 208 7.21 8.19 -9.29
C THR A 208 6.27 7.08 -8.82
N VAL A 209 6.72 5.84 -8.85
CA VAL A 209 5.98 4.68 -8.37
C VAL A 209 6.53 4.26 -7.01
N LEU A 210 5.68 4.20 -5.99
CA LEU A 210 6.01 3.69 -4.66
C LEU A 210 5.38 2.31 -4.48
N ARG A 211 6.18 1.26 -4.46
CA ARG A 211 5.76 -0.12 -4.18
C ARG A 211 5.76 -0.34 -2.68
N LEU A 212 4.58 -0.19 -2.08
CA LEU A 212 4.43 -0.29 -0.63
C LEU A 212 4.48 -1.74 -0.17
N GLN A 213 5.19 -1.98 0.91
CA GLN A 213 5.19 -3.23 1.66
C GLN A 213 3.93 -3.34 2.55
N ASN A 214 3.93 -4.16 3.58
CA ASN A 214 2.76 -4.32 4.45
C ASN A 214 2.61 -3.12 5.39
N VAL A 215 1.82 -2.13 4.97
CA VAL A 215 1.58 -0.91 5.76
C VAL A 215 0.66 -1.22 6.93
N TYR A 216 1.02 -0.72 8.12
CA TYR A 216 0.22 -0.86 9.33
C TYR A 216 0.37 0.37 10.24
N GLY A 217 -0.57 0.57 11.15
CA GLY A 217 -0.53 1.67 12.12
C GLY A 217 -1.91 2.22 12.48
N PRO A 218 -1.97 3.26 13.32
CA PRO A 218 -3.18 4.02 13.66
C PRO A 218 -3.95 4.49 12.43
N GLY A 219 -5.28 4.49 12.49
CA GLY A 219 -6.14 4.86 11.35
C GLY A 219 -6.48 3.69 10.42
N GLN A 220 -5.84 2.52 10.55
CA GLN A 220 -6.19 1.34 9.77
C GLN A 220 -7.58 0.83 10.15
N SER A 221 -8.45 0.56 9.16
CA SER A 221 -9.78 0.04 9.41
C SER A 221 -9.75 -1.26 10.23
N LEU A 222 -10.42 -1.27 11.37
CA LEU A 222 -10.55 -2.44 12.24
C LEU A 222 -11.73 -3.35 11.83
N ILE A 223 -12.59 -2.90 10.92
CA ILE A 223 -13.78 -3.65 10.45
C ILE A 223 -13.53 -4.37 9.12
N ASN A 224 -12.54 -3.97 8.36
CA ASN A 224 -12.21 -4.59 7.09
C ASN A 224 -11.42 -5.90 7.33
N SER A 225 -12.06 -7.04 7.13
CA SER A 225 -11.47 -8.37 7.34
C SER A 225 -10.34 -8.73 6.34
N TYR A 226 -10.20 -7.95 5.27
CA TYR A 226 -9.16 -8.17 4.24
C TYR A 226 -7.92 -7.30 4.43
N THR A 227 -7.97 -6.35 5.36
CA THR A 227 -6.84 -5.46 5.64
C THR A 227 -6.20 -5.80 6.98
N GLY A 228 -4.89 -6.04 6.92
CA GLY A 228 -4.03 -5.94 8.07
C GLY A 228 -4.03 -7.14 9.01
N ILE A 229 -3.15 -8.09 8.72
CA ILE A 229 -2.84 -9.20 9.63
C ILE A 229 -2.46 -8.71 11.04
N VAL A 230 -1.81 -7.54 11.14
CA VAL A 230 -1.43 -6.92 12.43
C VAL A 230 -2.68 -6.59 13.25
N SER A 231 -3.69 -5.93 12.65
CA SER A 231 -4.96 -5.60 13.31
C SER A 231 -5.75 -6.85 13.72
N LEU A 232 -5.78 -7.88 12.85
CA LEU A 232 -6.43 -9.16 13.18
C LEU A 232 -5.78 -9.85 14.39
N PHE A 233 -4.45 -9.94 14.38
CA PHE A 233 -3.70 -10.56 15.48
C PHE A 233 -3.85 -9.76 16.77
N SER A 234 -3.87 -8.44 16.68
CA SER A 234 -4.10 -7.55 17.83
C SER A 234 -5.48 -7.80 18.47
N GLN A 235 -6.54 -7.96 17.66
CA GLN A 235 -7.87 -8.28 18.16
C GLN A 235 -7.90 -9.63 18.87
N LEU A 236 -7.32 -10.68 18.27
CA LEU A 236 -7.25 -12.02 18.86
C LEU A 236 -6.48 -12.02 20.17
N ALA A 237 -5.30 -11.41 20.22
CA ALA A 237 -4.47 -11.34 21.41
C ALA A 237 -5.16 -10.59 22.54
N ARG A 238 -5.76 -9.45 22.23
CA ARG A 238 -6.52 -8.65 23.19
C ARG A 238 -7.72 -9.42 23.78
N ASP A 239 -8.39 -10.25 22.97
CA ASP A 239 -9.47 -11.10 23.43
C ASP A 239 -8.96 -12.33 24.22
N GLY A 240 -7.67 -12.45 24.50
CA GLY A 240 -7.05 -13.59 25.17
C GLY A 240 -7.08 -14.89 24.36
N LYS A 241 -7.27 -14.78 23.02
CA LYS A 241 -7.34 -15.92 22.11
C LYS A 241 -5.97 -16.29 21.59
N VAL A 242 -5.77 -17.57 21.30
CA VAL A 242 -4.58 -18.06 20.58
C VAL A 242 -4.59 -17.55 19.16
N ILE A 243 -3.48 -16.97 18.71
CA ILE A 243 -3.31 -16.53 17.32
C ILE A 243 -2.98 -17.76 16.46
N PRO A 244 -3.82 -18.14 15.48
CA PRO A 244 -3.49 -19.22 14.54
C PRO A 244 -2.56 -18.68 13.46
N VAL A 245 -1.41 -19.33 13.30
CA VAL A 245 -0.41 -18.98 12.28
C VAL A 245 -0.44 -20.02 11.18
N TYR A 246 -0.49 -19.57 9.93
CA TYR A 246 -0.61 -20.41 8.76
C TYR A 246 0.73 -21.06 8.35
N GLU A 247 0.62 -22.10 7.53
CA GLU A 247 1.73 -22.93 7.07
C GLU A 247 2.56 -23.41 8.27
N ASP A 248 3.87 -23.24 8.22
CA ASP A 248 4.82 -23.49 9.31
C ASP A 248 5.18 -22.24 10.13
N GLY A 249 4.52 -21.12 9.86
CA GLY A 249 4.77 -19.82 10.50
C GLY A 249 5.90 -19.01 9.91
N LEU A 250 6.65 -19.56 8.94
CA LEU A 250 7.83 -18.91 8.35
C LEU A 250 7.51 -18.08 7.10
N ILE A 251 6.23 -17.87 6.77
CA ILE A 251 5.83 -16.87 5.78
C ILE A 251 6.44 -15.53 6.18
N THR A 252 7.18 -14.87 5.28
CA THR A 252 7.89 -13.63 5.58
C THR A 252 7.22 -12.43 4.93
N ARG A 253 7.13 -11.32 5.69
CA ARG A 253 6.65 -10.01 5.24
C ARG A 253 7.58 -8.91 5.74
N ASP A 254 7.57 -7.79 5.04
CA ASP A 254 8.11 -6.53 5.52
C ASP A 254 6.94 -5.65 6.00
N PHE A 255 7.00 -5.23 7.26
CA PHE A 255 5.98 -4.39 7.89
C PHE A 255 6.50 -2.97 8.06
N VAL A 256 5.88 -2.02 7.37
CA VAL A 256 6.24 -0.60 7.39
C VAL A 256 5.17 0.22 8.10
N TYR A 257 5.60 1.07 9.02
CA TYR A 257 4.68 1.90 9.79
C TYR A 257 4.12 3.05 8.97
N ILE A 258 2.89 3.45 9.27
CA ILE A 258 2.14 4.43 8.47
C ILE A 258 2.83 5.79 8.35
N ASP A 259 3.49 6.28 9.42
CA ASP A 259 4.20 7.56 9.38
C ASP A 259 5.38 7.52 8.41
N ASP A 260 6.15 6.42 8.40
CA ASP A 260 7.25 6.22 7.46
C ASP A 260 6.74 6.21 6.02
N VAL A 261 5.57 5.60 5.78
CA VAL A 261 4.94 5.61 4.46
C VAL A 261 4.55 7.03 4.04
N ALA A 262 3.91 7.79 4.93
CA ALA A 262 3.53 9.17 4.64
C ALA A 262 4.77 10.05 4.36
N GLU A 263 5.87 9.84 5.08
CA GLU A 263 7.16 10.50 4.81
C GLU A 263 7.76 10.09 3.46
N GLY A 264 7.59 8.82 3.07
CA GLY A 264 8.00 8.33 1.75
C GLY A 264 7.28 9.05 0.61
N PHE A 265 5.97 9.33 0.76
CA PHE A 265 5.23 10.15 -0.21
C PHE A 265 5.73 11.59 -0.24
N VAL A 266 5.95 12.22 0.91
CA VAL A 266 6.51 13.58 1.00
C VAL A 266 7.88 13.66 0.33
N ALA A 267 8.76 12.70 0.59
CA ALA A 267 10.07 12.62 -0.05
C ALA A 267 9.95 12.46 -1.58
N ALA A 268 9.01 11.64 -2.05
CA ALA A 268 8.76 11.44 -3.47
C ALA A 268 8.26 12.72 -4.16
N ILE A 269 7.37 13.51 -3.53
CA ILE A 269 6.91 14.79 -4.06
C ILE A 269 8.10 15.75 -4.18
N GLY A 270 8.94 15.82 -3.14
CA GLY A 270 10.09 16.73 -3.08
C GLY A 270 11.26 16.34 -4.00
N ARG A 271 11.27 15.13 -4.55
CA ARG A 271 12.33 14.60 -5.42
C ARG A 271 11.79 14.14 -6.77
N VAL A 272 11.64 15.09 -7.69
CA VAL A 272 11.22 14.83 -9.06
C VAL A 272 12.35 14.13 -9.81
N PRO A 273 12.17 12.89 -10.34
CA PRO A 273 13.22 12.18 -11.06
C PRO A 273 13.55 12.85 -12.41
N GLU A 274 14.82 13.13 -12.64
CA GLU A 274 15.31 13.75 -13.88
C GLU A 274 15.03 12.90 -15.14
N SER A 275 14.97 11.58 -14.99
CA SER A 275 14.65 10.63 -16.07
C SER A 275 13.19 10.66 -16.51
N GLY A 276 12.32 11.41 -15.83
CA GLY A 276 10.87 11.40 -16.05
C GLY A 276 10.16 10.21 -15.40
N PHE A 277 10.89 9.22 -14.87
CA PHE A 277 10.33 8.02 -14.27
C PHE A 277 11.25 7.44 -13.19
N ALA A 278 10.66 7.06 -12.04
CA ALA A 278 11.35 6.30 -11.01
C ALA A 278 10.42 5.31 -10.30
N ARG A 279 11.00 4.24 -9.74
CA ARG A 279 10.31 3.28 -8.85
C ARG A 279 11.11 3.13 -7.57
N TYR A 280 10.39 3.01 -6.45
CA TYR A 280 10.99 2.80 -5.14
C TYR A 280 10.17 1.81 -4.34
N ASP A 281 10.86 0.99 -3.54
CA ASP A 281 10.22 0.14 -2.54
C ASP A 281 10.13 0.89 -1.21
N ILE A 282 8.93 0.97 -0.64
CA ILE A 282 8.67 1.58 0.66
C ILE A 282 8.36 0.46 1.66
N GLY A 283 9.33 0.15 2.48
CA GLY A 283 9.29 -0.91 3.49
C GLY A 283 10.18 -0.57 4.68
N SER A 284 10.19 -1.44 5.68
CA SER A 284 11.14 -1.33 6.80
C SER A 284 12.54 -1.86 6.45
N GLY A 285 12.64 -2.65 5.38
CA GLY A 285 13.86 -3.40 5.02
C GLY A 285 14.13 -4.60 5.94
N VAL A 286 13.19 -4.92 6.83
CA VAL A 286 13.32 -6.00 7.81
C VAL A 286 12.39 -7.17 7.47
N ASP A 287 12.98 -8.33 7.29
CA ASP A 287 12.26 -9.59 7.06
C ASP A 287 11.64 -10.07 8.38
N THR A 288 10.32 -10.06 8.49
CA THR A 288 9.60 -10.49 9.71
C THR A 288 8.72 -11.69 9.37
N THR A 289 8.88 -12.82 10.08
CA THR A 289 7.99 -13.96 9.92
C THR A 289 6.64 -13.71 10.56
N ILE A 290 5.60 -14.35 10.03
CA ILE A 290 4.25 -14.23 10.61
C ILE A 290 4.20 -14.80 12.04
N LEU A 291 5.01 -15.82 12.34
CA LEU A 291 5.12 -16.35 13.69
C LEU A 291 5.76 -15.35 14.66
N ASP A 292 6.84 -14.67 14.24
CA ASP A 292 7.50 -13.63 15.06
C ASP A 292 6.55 -12.45 15.32
N LEU A 293 5.87 -11.95 14.27
CA LEU A 293 4.85 -10.91 14.42
C LEU A 293 3.78 -11.31 15.44
N ALA A 294 3.22 -12.54 15.29
CA ALA A 294 2.20 -13.05 16.20
C ALA A 294 2.71 -13.14 17.64
N GLY A 295 3.95 -13.62 17.83
CA GLY A 295 4.60 -13.69 19.14
C GLY A 295 4.82 -12.32 19.79
N ARG A 296 5.23 -11.30 19.03
CA ARG A 296 5.36 -9.92 19.53
C ARG A 296 4.03 -9.35 20.01
N ILE A 297 2.96 -9.52 19.22
CA ILE A 297 1.62 -9.04 19.56
C ILE A 297 1.06 -9.82 20.76
N ALA A 298 1.22 -11.14 20.82
CA ALA A 298 0.78 -11.94 21.94
C ALA A 298 1.47 -11.53 23.26
N ARG A 299 2.78 -11.31 23.24
CA ARG A 299 3.54 -10.83 24.41
C ARG A 299 3.09 -9.45 24.88
N TYR A 300 2.80 -8.52 23.96
CA TYR A 300 2.30 -7.19 24.32
C TYR A 300 1.02 -7.27 25.17
N HIS A 301 0.10 -8.15 24.79
CA HIS A 301 -1.18 -8.32 25.49
C HIS A 301 -1.16 -9.36 26.63
N GLY A 302 -0.06 -10.05 26.87
CA GLY A 302 -0.03 -11.19 27.79
C GLY A 302 -0.94 -12.34 27.35
N ALA A 303 -1.18 -12.47 26.05
CA ALA A 303 -2.02 -13.51 25.45
C ALA A 303 -1.26 -14.84 25.33
N PRO A 304 -1.97 -15.97 25.11
CA PRO A 304 -1.33 -17.25 24.87
C PRO A 304 -0.37 -17.23 23.66
N GLU A 305 0.67 -18.06 23.71
CA GLU A 305 1.61 -18.21 22.60
C GLU A 305 0.87 -18.59 21.29
N PRO A 306 1.30 -18.02 20.14
CA PRO A 306 0.74 -18.38 18.85
C PRO A 306 0.88 -19.86 18.53
N ARG A 307 -0.05 -20.42 17.75
CA ARG A 307 -0.02 -21.82 17.36
C ARG A 307 0.03 -21.97 15.85
N ILE A 308 1.00 -22.72 15.37
CA ILE A 308 1.09 -23.14 13.97
C ILE A 308 -0.12 -24.04 13.68
N SER A 309 -0.92 -23.67 12.67
CA SER A 309 -2.16 -24.37 12.31
C SER A 309 -1.99 -25.32 11.14
N GLY A 310 -0.96 -25.15 10.30
CA GLY A 310 -0.81 -25.87 9.03
C GLY A 310 -1.83 -25.45 7.96
N ALA A 311 -2.76 -24.54 8.27
CA ALA A 311 -3.67 -23.99 7.29
C ALA A 311 -2.93 -23.16 6.25
N TYR A 312 -3.43 -23.13 5.04
CA TYR A 312 -2.83 -22.37 3.93
C TYR A 312 -3.89 -21.69 3.07
N ARG A 313 -3.46 -20.81 2.17
CA ARG A 313 -4.30 -20.21 1.14
C ARG A 313 -3.59 -20.36 -0.21
N ASP A 314 -4.31 -20.87 -1.20
CA ASP A 314 -3.82 -20.89 -2.57
C ASP A 314 -3.55 -19.47 -3.05
N GLY A 315 -2.43 -19.29 -3.73
CA GLY A 315 -2.01 -17.97 -4.22
C GLY A 315 -1.30 -17.08 -3.19
N ASP A 316 -1.16 -17.54 -1.94
CA ASP A 316 -0.39 -16.77 -0.96
C ASP A 316 1.12 -16.84 -1.28
N VAL A 317 1.80 -15.70 -1.15
CA VAL A 317 3.23 -15.55 -1.43
C VAL A 317 4.03 -15.96 -0.20
N ARG A 318 5.04 -16.80 -0.40
CA ARG A 318 5.87 -17.33 0.69
C ARG A 318 6.76 -16.25 1.31
N HIS A 319 7.48 -15.51 0.47
CA HIS A 319 8.45 -14.52 0.91
C HIS A 319 8.18 -13.18 0.24
N ALA A 320 7.91 -12.16 1.01
CA ALA A 320 7.67 -10.82 0.50
C ALA A 320 8.29 -9.78 1.43
N ALA A 321 9.52 -9.46 1.15
CA ALA A 321 10.28 -8.39 1.78
C ALA A 321 11.05 -7.64 0.69
N CYS A 322 11.48 -6.41 0.97
CA CYS A 322 12.27 -5.61 0.04
C CYS A 322 13.58 -5.13 0.67
N ARG A 323 14.40 -4.51 -0.18
CA ARG A 323 15.56 -3.71 0.23
C ARG A 323 15.28 -2.26 -0.07
N VAL A 324 15.66 -1.38 0.87
CA VAL A 324 15.32 0.06 0.82
C VAL A 324 16.50 0.96 0.48
N GLU A 325 17.70 0.41 0.26
CA GLU A 325 18.91 1.17 -0.02
C GLU A 325 18.76 2.09 -1.24
N ALA A 326 18.16 1.58 -2.33
CA ALA A 326 17.89 2.38 -3.51
C ALA A 326 16.86 3.49 -3.28
N THR A 327 15.96 3.29 -2.33
CA THR A 327 15.00 4.33 -1.91
C THR A 327 15.71 5.42 -1.10
N LEU A 328 16.63 5.05 -0.21
CA LEU A 328 17.48 5.99 0.51
C LEU A 328 18.32 6.83 -0.46
N GLU A 329 18.97 6.20 -1.43
CA GLU A 329 19.79 6.90 -2.43
C GLU A 329 18.94 7.83 -3.31
N GLY A 330 17.80 7.36 -3.80
CA GLY A 330 16.95 8.09 -4.74
C GLY A 330 16.10 9.17 -4.07
N LEU A 331 15.47 8.89 -2.96
CA LEU A 331 14.56 9.81 -2.25
C LEU A 331 15.18 10.49 -1.03
N GLY A 332 16.32 10.00 -0.51
CA GLY A 332 16.85 10.42 0.79
C GLY A 332 15.95 9.99 1.95
N TRP A 333 15.09 8.99 1.73
CA TRP A 333 14.14 8.48 2.70
C TRP A 333 14.63 7.14 3.28
N GLN A 334 14.39 6.96 4.56
CA GLN A 334 14.59 5.68 5.27
C GLN A 334 13.50 5.50 6.33
N PRO A 335 13.15 4.25 6.68
CA PRO A 335 12.22 3.99 7.77
C PRO A 335 12.84 4.36 9.12
N HIS A 336 12.01 4.89 10.04
CA HIS A 336 12.41 5.29 11.39
C HIS A 336 11.78 4.40 12.46
N TRP A 337 10.66 3.76 12.16
CA TRP A 337 9.92 2.94 13.10
C TRP A 337 10.34 1.48 13.06
N SER A 338 10.72 0.93 14.21
CA SER A 338 10.84 -0.52 14.36
C SER A 338 9.47 -1.17 14.47
N VAL A 339 9.39 -2.47 14.15
CA VAL A 339 8.14 -3.26 14.25
C VAL A 339 7.58 -3.21 15.68
N ASP A 340 8.43 -3.27 16.71
CA ASP A 340 8.00 -3.22 18.12
C ASP A 340 7.40 -1.86 18.49
N GLN A 341 8.02 -0.76 18.07
CA GLN A 341 7.47 0.59 18.29
C GLN A 341 6.14 0.77 17.58
N GLY A 342 6.04 0.34 16.33
CA GLY A 342 4.80 0.45 15.56
C GLY A 342 3.66 -0.44 16.11
N ILE A 343 3.98 -1.65 16.60
CA ILE A 343 3.01 -2.50 17.29
C ILE A 343 2.50 -1.78 18.55
N ALA A 344 3.39 -1.25 19.40
CA ALA A 344 2.99 -0.54 20.61
C ALA A 344 2.07 0.64 20.31
N ALA A 345 2.46 1.51 19.37
CA ALA A 345 1.65 2.66 18.96
C ALA A 345 0.26 2.25 18.39
N LEU A 346 0.21 1.17 17.60
CA LEU A 346 -1.07 0.65 17.11
C LEU A 346 -1.95 0.14 18.25
N GLN A 347 -1.39 -0.57 19.24
CA GLN A 347 -2.17 -1.07 20.37
C GLN A 347 -2.72 0.08 21.23
N GLU A 348 -1.93 1.10 21.52
CA GLU A 348 -2.36 2.31 22.24
C GLU A 348 -3.52 3.00 21.50
N TRP A 349 -3.42 3.13 20.18
CA TRP A 349 -4.49 3.69 19.37
C TRP A 349 -5.76 2.82 19.39
N ILE A 350 -5.64 1.48 19.28
CA ILE A 350 -6.80 0.56 19.37
C ILE A 350 -7.50 0.70 20.72
N GLU A 351 -6.74 0.89 21.80
CA GLU A 351 -7.30 1.09 23.13
C GLU A 351 -8.04 2.42 23.24
N SER A 352 -7.51 3.52 22.69
CA SER A 352 -8.17 4.83 22.71
C SER A 352 -9.52 4.82 21.98
N GLN A 353 -9.63 4.09 20.86
CA GLN A 353 -10.88 3.98 20.09
C GLN A 353 -12.05 3.33 20.86
N ARG A 354 -11.79 2.73 22.02
CA ARG A 354 -12.83 2.10 22.87
C ARG A 354 -13.39 3.04 23.93
N HIS A 355 -12.62 4.03 24.34
CA HIS A 355 -13.06 5.00 25.35
C HIS A 355 -14.02 6.03 24.76
N ASP A 356 -14.04 6.15 23.41
CA ASP A 356 -14.88 7.10 22.68
C ASP A 356 -16.20 6.48 22.18
N ARG A 357 -16.47 5.20 22.50
CA ARG A 357 -17.72 4.49 22.22
C ARG A 357 -18.47 4.17 23.52
#